data_00c298401725348e11aa378bde49cb71
#
_entry.id   00c298401725348e11aa378bde49cb71
#
_cell.length_a   1.000
_cell.length_b   1.000
_cell.length_c   1.000
_cell.angle_alpha   90.00
_cell.angle_beta   90.00
_cell.angle_gamma   90.00
#
_symmetry.space_group_name_H-M   'P 1'
#
loop_
_entity.id
_entity.type
_entity.pdbx_description
1 polymer ?
#
loop_
_entity_poly.entity_id
_entity_poly.type
_entity_poly.pdbx_seq_one_letter_code
_entity_poly.pdbx_strand_id
1 'polypeptide(L)'
;NVTTTCGCTDVEWTREPIRPGGSGKIAVTYSNDEGPYPFDKSLTVYLSDVKKPVILKLRGVSMEKPKPLTELYPVGYGPFALKHSTMKCGNLEQGGQKSEAVMVANTSASPISIDFKDISENLKISVSPNPIPAGSTAEMSFTVTADKDLWGKNFYWATPVVNGKTYKNGEGKEK
;
A
#
# COMPACT_ATOMS: atom_id res chain seq x y z
N ASN A 1 21.42 28.88 21.34
CA ASN A 1 21.52 28.41 19.96
C ASN A 1 21.46 26.90 19.91
N VAL A 2 20.88 26.35 18.83
CA VAL A 2 20.77 24.88 18.62
C VAL A 2 21.38 24.57 17.25
N THR A 3 22.24 23.55 17.21
CA THR A 3 22.83 23.06 15.95
C THR A 3 22.60 21.58 15.79
N THR A 4 22.50 21.12 14.54
CA THR A 4 22.29 19.71 14.19
C THR A 4 23.52 19.15 13.48
N THR A 5 23.67 17.82 13.48
CA THR A 5 24.76 17.10 12.82
C THR A 5 24.59 16.89 11.34
N CYS A 6 23.36 17.08 10.78
CA CYS A 6 23.07 16.91 9.35
C CYS A 6 21.97 17.86 8.89
N GLY A 7 21.96 18.18 7.59
CA GLY A 7 20.88 18.94 6.95
C GLY A 7 19.53 18.19 6.86
N CYS A 8 19.48 16.91 7.25
CA CYS A 8 18.26 16.10 7.32
C CYS A 8 17.42 16.34 8.58
N THR A 9 17.87 17.27 9.45
CA THR A 9 17.19 17.57 10.71
C THR A 9 17.01 19.08 10.83
N ASP A 10 15.77 19.53 10.77
CA ASP A 10 15.40 20.92 11.03
C ASP A 10 15.08 21.13 12.50
N VAL A 11 15.47 22.30 13.03
CA VAL A 11 15.28 22.62 14.43
C VAL A 11 14.72 24.03 14.59
N GLU A 12 13.61 24.13 15.28
CA GLU A 12 13.02 25.38 15.74
C GLU A 12 13.12 25.44 17.26
N TRP A 13 13.47 26.57 17.83
CA TRP A 13 13.54 26.73 19.27
C TRP A 13 13.08 28.11 19.71
N THR A 14 12.71 28.24 21.02
CA THR A 14 12.42 29.52 21.67
C THR A 14 13.66 30.40 21.64
N ARG A 15 13.62 31.51 20.92
CA ARG A 15 14.75 32.46 20.76
C ARG A 15 14.76 33.55 21.81
N GLU A 16 13.63 33.80 22.47
CA GLU A 16 13.52 34.79 23.53
C GLU A 16 14.24 34.32 24.80
N PRO A 17 14.82 35.26 25.58
CA PRO A 17 15.42 34.93 26.86
C PRO A 17 14.43 34.26 27.81
N ILE A 18 14.80 33.09 28.32
CA ILE A 18 13.96 32.31 29.27
C ILE A 18 14.33 32.82 30.69
N ARG A 19 13.33 33.29 31.40
CA ARG A 19 13.49 33.74 32.81
C ARG A 19 13.77 32.55 33.73
N PRO A 20 14.42 32.77 34.92
CA PRO A 20 14.59 31.71 35.91
C PRO A 20 13.25 31.07 36.29
N GLY A 21 13.21 29.72 36.23
CA GLY A 21 11.98 28.95 36.43
C GLY A 21 11.05 28.87 35.22
N GLY A 22 11.37 29.55 34.11
CA GLY A 22 10.63 29.48 32.84
C GLY A 22 11.03 28.30 31.99
N SER A 23 10.24 28.06 30.94
CA SER A 23 10.41 26.94 29.98
C SER A 23 10.57 27.45 28.56
N GLY A 24 11.42 26.79 27.78
CA GLY A 24 11.55 26.96 26.34
C GLY A 24 11.19 25.66 25.59
N LYS A 25 10.94 25.80 24.29
CA LYS A 25 10.58 24.66 23.41
C LYS A 25 11.66 24.49 22.35
N ILE A 26 12.04 23.25 22.07
CA ILE A 26 12.83 22.85 20.91
C ILE A 26 11.97 21.88 20.11
N ALA A 27 11.60 22.24 18.89
CA ALA A 27 10.90 21.35 17.95
C ALA A 27 11.93 20.82 16.95
N VAL A 28 11.89 19.54 16.69
CA VAL A 28 12.82 18.84 15.81
C VAL A 28 12.03 18.11 14.75
N THR A 29 12.34 18.36 13.48
CA THR A 29 11.80 17.63 12.34
C THR A 29 12.92 16.85 11.68
N TYR A 30 12.79 15.55 11.61
CA TYR A 30 13.70 14.65 10.90
C TYR A 30 13.07 14.20 9.58
N SER A 31 13.74 14.47 8.46
CA SER A 31 13.35 14.02 7.13
C SER A 31 14.31 12.94 6.66
N ASN A 32 13.75 11.80 6.24
CA ASN A 32 14.53 10.69 5.70
C ASN A 32 14.02 10.31 4.31
N ASP A 33 14.81 10.64 3.29
CA ASP A 33 14.51 10.35 1.89
C ASP A 33 15.21 9.07 1.40
N GLU A 34 16.06 8.44 2.26
CA GLU A 34 16.91 7.32 1.86
C GLU A 34 16.34 5.92 2.21
N GLY A 35 15.13 5.85 2.75
CA GLY A 35 14.48 4.57 3.05
C GLY A 35 14.38 4.20 4.54
N PRO A 36 13.93 2.97 4.87
CA PRO A 36 13.66 2.54 6.23
C PRO A 36 14.96 2.14 6.95
N TYR A 37 15.58 3.10 7.67
CA TYR A 37 16.79 2.86 8.46
C TYR A 37 16.61 3.30 9.91
N PRO A 38 17.31 2.63 10.86
CA PRO A 38 17.51 3.18 12.19
C PRO A 38 18.33 4.49 12.08
N PHE A 39 17.95 5.49 12.84
CA PHE A 39 18.68 6.76 12.89
C PHE A 39 19.06 7.15 14.32
N ASP A 40 20.22 7.78 14.47
CA ASP A 40 20.73 8.39 15.70
C ASP A 40 21.30 9.76 15.34
N LYS A 41 20.55 10.81 15.65
CA LYS A 41 20.92 12.20 15.37
C LYS A 41 21.20 12.94 16.67
N SER A 42 22.17 13.85 16.64
CA SER A 42 22.51 14.66 17.81
C SER A 42 22.21 16.13 17.54
N LEU A 43 21.65 16.78 18.55
CA LEU A 43 21.45 18.22 18.60
C LEU A 43 22.31 18.77 19.70
N THR A 44 23.03 19.83 19.40
CA THR A 44 23.85 20.54 20.39
C THR A 44 23.16 21.85 20.76
N VAL A 45 22.77 21.95 22.02
CA VAL A 45 22.08 23.12 22.59
C VAL A 45 23.08 23.95 23.37
N TYR A 46 23.29 25.18 22.93
CA TYR A 46 24.14 26.16 23.60
C TYR A 46 23.26 27.09 24.43
N LEU A 47 23.51 27.13 25.74
CA LEU A 47 22.85 28.03 26.69
C LEU A 47 23.77 29.17 27.04
N SER A 48 23.20 30.35 27.33
CA SER A 48 23.96 31.48 27.88
C SER A 48 24.50 31.06 29.24
N ASP A 49 25.68 31.51 29.58
CA ASP A 49 26.35 31.29 30.87
C ASP A 49 26.69 29.83 31.24
N VAL A 50 26.48 28.89 30.31
CA VAL A 50 26.85 27.47 30.48
C VAL A 50 27.99 27.11 29.54
N LYS A 51 29.17 26.83 30.11
CA LYS A 51 30.39 26.54 29.32
C LYS A 51 30.28 25.24 28.48
N LYS A 52 29.53 24.25 28.95
CA LYS A 52 29.36 22.97 28.23
C LYS A 52 28.00 22.92 27.58
N PRO A 53 27.91 22.69 26.26
CA PRO A 53 26.63 22.54 25.59
C PRO A 53 25.90 21.25 26.06
N VAL A 54 24.59 21.27 25.97
CA VAL A 54 23.74 20.09 26.22
C VAL A 54 23.55 19.35 24.89
N ILE A 55 23.85 18.05 24.89
CA ILE A 55 23.65 17.19 23.70
C ILE A 55 22.34 16.41 23.87
N LEU A 56 21.40 16.67 23.00
CA LEU A 56 20.16 15.88 22.88
C LEU A 56 20.30 14.86 21.76
N LYS A 57 19.76 13.66 21.97
CA LYS A 57 19.78 12.60 20.96
C LYS A 57 18.36 12.30 20.50
N LEU A 58 18.18 12.27 19.18
CA LEU A 58 16.96 11.83 18.52
C LEU A 58 17.23 10.47 17.89
N ARG A 59 16.57 9.44 18.39
CA ARG A 59 16.74 8.05 17.92
C ARG A 59 15.41 7.47 17.51
N GLY A 60 15.43 6.66 16.46
CA GLY A 60 14.25 5.96 16.00
C GLY A 60 14.56 5.06 14.82
N VAL A 61 13.50 4.48 14.26
CA VAL A 61 13.54 3.74 13.00
C VAL A 61 12.55 4.42 12.07
N SER A 62 13.05 4.91 10.93
CA SER A 62 12.14 5.38 9.88
C SER A 62 11.51 4.18 9.18
N MET A 63 10.22 4.24 8.94
CA MET A 63 9.48 3.20 8.26
C MET A 63 9.24 3.60 6.80
N GLU A 64 9.19 2.61 5.91
CA GLU A 64 8.81 2.85 4.53
C GLU A 64 7.39 3.44 4.48
N LYS A 65 7.20 4.47 3.66
CA LYS A 65 5.88 5.07 3.46
C LYS A 65 4.96 4.03 2.83
N PRO A 66 3.78 3.75 3.41
CA PRO A 66 2.84 2.81 2.83
C PRO A 66 2.48 3.21 1.40
N LYS A 67 2.65 2.29 0.46
CA LYS A 67 2.23 2.51 -0.93
C LYS A 67 0.72 2.51 -1.03
N PRO A 68 0.13 3.43 -1.78
CA PRO A 68 -1.31 3.44 -2.00
C PRO A 68 -1.77 2.19 -2.77
N LEU A 69 -3.02 1.77 -2.55
CA LEU A 69 -3.58 0.59 -3.23
C LEU A 69 -3.51 0.70 -4.76
N THR A 70 -3.64 1.89 -5.31
CA THR A 70 -3.54 2.17 -6.75
C THR A 70 -2.15 1.86 -7.34
N GLU A 71 -1.10 1.95 -6.53
CA GLU A 71 0.27 1.57 -6.92
C GLU A 71 0.49 0.07 -6.77
N LEU A 72 -0.03 -0.54 -5.68
CA LEU A 72 0.09 -1.97 -5.41
C LEU A 72 -0.76 -2.84 -6.35
N TYR A 73 -1.89 -2.28 -6.84
CA TYR A 73 -2.85 -2.93 -7.73
C TYR A 73 -3.06 -2.06 -8.98
N PRO A 74 -2.13 -2.08 -9.95
CA PRO A 74 -2.14 -1.16 -11.08
C PRO A 74 -3.21 -1.45 -12.14
N VAL A 75 -3.77 -2.67 -12.18
CA VAL A 75 -4.80 -3.05 -13.15
C VAL A 75 -6.17 -2.74 -12.59
N GLY A 76 -6.85 -1.71 -13.08
CA GLY A 76 -8.15 -1.25 -12.58
C GLY A 76 -9.32 -1.55 -13.52
N TYR A 77 -10.43 -1.99 -12.94
CA TYR A 77 -11.75 -2.08 -13.54
C TYR A 77 -12.68 -1.19 -12.71
N GLY A 78 -12.66 0.12 -12.99
CA GLY A 78 -13.22 1.10 -12.09
C GLY A 78 -12.50 1.07 -10.73
N PRO A 79 -13.25 1.02 -9.61
CA PRO A 79 -12.66 0.94 -8.27
C PRO A 79 -12.12 -0.46 -7.89
N PHE A 80 -12.43 -1.49 -8.66
CA PHE A 80 -11.91 -2.84 -8.46
C PHE A 80 -10.53 -2.99 -9.11
N ALA A 81 -9.51 -3.32 -8.34
CA ALA A 81 -8.14 -3.32 -8.80
C ALA A 81 -7.40 -4.63 -8.49
N LEU A 82 -6.54 -5.02 -9.43
CA LEU A 82 -5.76 -6.26 -9.41
C LEU A 82 -4.27 -5.95 -9.62
N LYS A 83 -3.41 -6.88 -9.20
CA LYS A 83 -1.96 -6.80 -9.51
C LYS A 83 -1.69 -7.07 -10.99
N HIS A 84 -2.39 -8.04 -11.56
CA HIS A 84 -2.22 -8.48 -12.96
C HIS A 84 -3.58 -8.74 -13.60
N SER A 85 -3.70 -8.51 -14.90
CA SER A 85 -4.90 -8.83 -15.68
C SER A 85 -4.98 -10.31 -16.07
N THR A 86 -3.88 -11.04 -15.96
CA THR A 86 -3.79 -12.46 -16.29
C THR A 86 -3.17 -13.23 -15.14
N MET A 87 -3.87 -14.27 -14.68
CA MET A 87 -3.41 -15.20 -13.64
C MET A 87 -2.95 -16.50 -14.30
N LYS A 88 -1.90 -17.08 -13.76
CA LYS A 88 -1.35 -18.36 -14.27
C LYS A 88 -1.75 -19.48 -13.32
N CYS A 89 -2.44 -20.49 -13.84
CA CYS A 89 -2.76 -21.70 -13.09
C CYS A 89 -1.67 -22.78 -13.14
N GLY A 90 -0.67 -22.61 -14.01
CA GLY A 90 0.35 -23.64 -14.25
C GLY A 90 -0.21 -24.82 -15.05
N ASN A 91 0.44 -25.97 -14.93
CA ASN A 91 0.03 -27.18 -15.65
C ASN A 91 -1.09 -27.91 -14.90
N LEU A 92 -2.10 -28.35 -15.65
CA LEU A 92 -3.15 -29.23 -15.18
C LEU A 92 -3.16 -30.50 -16.03
N GLU A 93 -3.38 -31.64 -15.39
CA GLU A 93 -3.68 -32.89 -16.10
C GLU A 93 -5.09 -32.84 -16.70
N GLN A 94 -5.34 -33.59 -17.75
CA GLN A 94 -6.66 -33.67 -18.39
C GLN A 94 -7.74 -34.06 -17.37
N GLY A 95 -8.84 -33.31 -17.35
CA GLY A 95 -9.92 -33.49 -16.39
C GLY A 95 -9.54 -33.14 -14.95
N GLY A 96 -8.30 -32.70 -14.70
CA GLY A 96 -7.84 -32.23 -13.39
C GLY A 96 -8.44 -30.87 -13.03
N GLN A 97 -8.39 -30.55 -11.76
CA GLN A 97 -8.89 -29.29 -11.23
C GLN A 97 -7.81 -28.59 -10.40
N LYS A 98 -7.73 -27.27 -10.52
CA LYS A 98 -6.81 -26.45 -9.72
C LYS A 98 -7.48 -25.19 -9.25
N SER A 99 -7.28 -24.87 -7.98
CA SER A 99 -7.72 -23.64 -7.36
C SER A 99 -6.54 -22.76 -7.01
N GLU A 100 -6.67 -21.48 -7.26
CA GLU A 100 -5.70 -20.44 -6.89
C GLU A 100 -6.45 -19.27 -6.25
N ALA A 101 -5.74 -18.50 -5.45
CA ALA A 101 -6.27 -17.30 -4.84
C ALA A 101 -5.30 -16.12 -5.04
N VAL A 102 -5.85 -14.94 -5.30
CA VAL A 102 -5.08 -13.70 -5.46
C VAL A 102 -5.73 -12.58 -4.67
N MET A 103 -4.93 -11.67 -4.15
CA MET A 103 -5.44 -10.47 -3.50
C MET A 103 -5.87 -9.45 -4.54
N VAL A 104 -7.03 -8.85 -4.30
CA VAL A 104 -7.63 -7.76 -5.07
C VAL A 104 -7.94 -6.59 -4.15
N ALA A 105 -8.19 -5.41 -4.68
CA ALA A 105 -8.38 -4.21 -3.89
C ALA A 105 -9.61 -3.41 -4.34
N ASN A 106 -10.24 -2.75 -3.37
CA ASN A 106 -11.17 -1.65 -3.59
C ASN A 106 -10.42 -0.34 -3.37
N THR A 107 -10.19 0.41 -4.43
CA THR A 107 -9.46 1.70 -4.41
C THR A 107 -10.36 2.90 -4.13
N SER A 108 -11.67 2.70 -3.95
CA SER A 108 -12.63 3.76 -3.67
C SER A 108 -12.88 3.98 -2.18
N ALA A 109 -13.52 5.11 -1.87
CA ALA A 109 -13.94 5.49 -0.52
C ALA A 109 -15.27 4.85 -0.08
N SER A 110 -15.86 3.96 -0.89
CA SER A 110 -17.12 3.27 -0.60
C SER A 110 -16.99 1.76 -0.79
N PRO A 111 -17.78 0.93 -0.09
CA PRO A 111 -17.81 -0.51 -0.35
C PRO A 111 -18.23 -0.82 -1.79
N ILE A 112 -17.66 -1.87 -2.39
CA ILE A 112 -18.02 -2.32 -3.73
C ILE A 112 -18.45 -3.79 -3.73
N SER A 113 -19.52 -4.09 -4.44
CA SER A 113 -19.95 -5.48 -4.72
C SER A 113 -19.35 -5.94 -6.04
N ILE A 114 -18.79 -7.13 -6.03
CA ILE A 114 -18.16 -7.74 -7.20
C ILE A 114 -18.96 -8.96 -7.63
N ASP A 115 -19.39 -8.93 -8.89
CA ASP A 115 -19.95 -10.06 -9.61
C ASP A 115 -19.13 -10.35 -10.86
N PHE A 116 -19.38 -11.46 -11.50
CA PHE A 116 -18.72 -11.84 -12.76
C PHE A 116 -19.75 -12.27 -13.79
N LYS A 117 -19.53 -11.88 -15.04
CA LYS A 117 -20.29 -12.32 -16.20
C LYS A 117 -19.36 -12.87 -17.28
N ASP A 118 -19.94 -13.46 -18.32
CA ASP A 118 -19.20 -14.06 -19.43
C ASP A 118 -18.11 -15.01 -18.91
N ILE A 119 -18.46 -15.84 -17.91
CA ILE A 119 -17.52 -16.76 -17.26
C ILE A 119 -17.35 -17.99 -18.16
N SER A 120 -16.09 -18.37 -18.42
CA SER A 120 -15.76 -19.61 -19.12
C SER A 120 -16.39 -20.83 -18.41
N GLU A 121 -16.90 -21.79 -19.15
CA GLU A 121 -17.64 -22.94 -18.65
C GLU A 121 -16.90 -23.72 -17.56
N ASN A 122 -15.60 -23.88 -17.69
CA ASN A 122 -14.75 -24.62 -16.75
C ASN A 122 -14.07 -23.73 -15.69
N LEU A 123 -14.55 -22.49 -15.48
CA LEU A 123 -14.03 -21.54 -14.50
C LEU A 123 -15.09 -21.27 -13.41
N LYS A 124 -14.72 -21.45 -12.15
CA LYS A 124 -15.46 -20.93 -11.00
C LYS A 124 -14.63 -19.80 -10.38
N ILE A 125 -15.28 -18.68 -10.04
CA ILE A 125 -14.60 -17.50 -9.49
C ILE A 125 -15.48 -16.86 -8.41
N SER A 126 -14.84 -16.36 -7.34
CA SER A 126 -15.51 -15.68 -6.24
C SER A 126 -14.57 -14.70 -5.55
N VAL A 127 -15.14 -13.75 -4.82
CA VAL A 127 -14.41 -12.74 -4.03
C VAL A 127 -14.93 -12.76 -2.60
N SER A 128 -14.03 -12.72 -1.63
CA SER A 128 -14.36 -12.66 -0.21
C SER A 128 -13.40 -11.73 0.55
N PRO A 129 -13.90 -10.78 1.40
CA PRO A 129 -15.31 -10.45 1.59
C PRO A 129 -15.93 -9.78 0.36
N ASN A 130 -17.24 -9.98 0.19
CA ASN A 130 -18.03 -9.29 -0.83
C ASN A 130 -19.36 -8.84 -0.19
N PRO A 131 -19.64 -7.53 -0.07
CA PRO A 131 -18.88 -6.39 -0.64
C PRO A 131 -17.47 -6.22 -0.05
N ILE A 132 -16.55 -5.69 -0.87
CA ILE A 132 -15.22 -5.30 -0.42
C ILE A 132 -15.31 -3.94 0.27
N PRO A 133 -14.89 -3.79 1.53
CA PRO A 133 -14.94 -2.50 2.22
C PRO A 133 -14.09 -1.41 1.52
N ALA A 134 -14.42 -0.14 1.76
CA ALA A 134 -13.70 1.00 1.22
C ALA A 134 -12.20 0.94 1.56
N GLY A 135 -11.33 1.20 0.57
CA GLY A 135 -9.89 1.25 0.76
C GLY A 135 -9.27 -0.04 1.28
N SER A 136 -9.92 -1.19 1.07
CA SER A 136 -9.52 -2.49 1.62
C SER A 136 -9.22 -3.50 0.53
N THR A 137 -8.63 -4.61 0.93
CA THR A 137 -8.35 -5.75 0.06
C THR A 137 -9.30 -6.91 0.33
N ALA A 138 -9.46 -7.78 -0.67
CA ALA A 138 -10.21 -9.03 -0.57
C ALA A 138 -9.42 -10.14 -1.28
N GLU A 139 -9.79 -11.37 -1.02
CA GLU A 139 -9.28 -12.53 -1.73
C GLU A 139 -10.22 -12.89 -2.89
N MET A 140 -9.67 -12.99 -4.09
CA MET A 140 -10.36 -13.53 -5.25
C MET A 140 -9.86 -14.95 -5.50
N SER A 141 -10.73 -15.91 -5.30
CA SER A 141 -10.45 -17.33 -5.53
C SER A 141 -11.02 -17.76 -6.87
N PHE A 142 -10.27 -18.55 -7.61
CA PHE A 142 -10.74 -19.14 -8.86
C PHE A 142 -10.30 -20.59 -8.98
N THR A 143 -11.17 -21.40 -9.57
CA THR A 143 -10.96 -22.82 -9.79
C THR A 143 -11.17 -23.11 -11.26
N VAL A 144 -10.16 -23.68 -11.89
CA VAL A 144 -10.19 -24.12 -13.29
C VAL A 144 -10.28 -25.63 -13.33
N THR A 145 -11.18 -26.16 -14.14
CA THR A 145 -11.26 -27.59 -14.47
C THR A 145 -10.72 -27.77 -15.89
N ALA A 146 -9.66 -28.55 -16.05
CA ALA A 146 -9.10 -28.82 -17.37
C ALA A 146 -10.07 -29.63 -18.23
N ASP A 147 -10.36 -29.15 -19.43
CA ASP A 147 -11.17 -29.87 -20.39
C ASP A 147 -10.42 -31.12 -20.89
N LYS A 148 -11.13 -32.21 -21.00
CA LYS A 148 -10.58 -33.51 -21.45
C LYS A 148 -10.14 -33.52 -22.91
N ASP A 149 -10.73 -32.65 -23.70
CA ASP A 149 -10.52 -32.59 -25.16
C ASP A 149 -9.54 -31.47 -25.56
N LEU A 150 -9.09 -30.63 -24.62
CA LEU A 150 -8.17 -29.54 -24.91
C LEU A 150 -6.76 -29.83 -24.41
N TRP A 151 -5.80 -29.69 -25.32
CA TRP A 151 -4.38 -29.85 -25.07
C TRP A 151 -3.62 -28.52 -25.18
N GLY A 152 -2.50 -28.42 -24.52
CA GLY A 152 -1.62 -27.28 -24.62
C GLY A 152 -2.08 -26.07 -23.82
N LYS A 153 -1.88 -24.87 -24.36
CA LYS A 153 -2.18 -23.62 -23.64
C LYS A 153 -3.64 -23.22 -23.85
N ASN A 154 -4.39 -23.22 -22.76
CA ASN A 154 -5.81 -22.82 -22.75
C ASN A 154 -6.00 -21.53 -21.95
N PHE A 155 -7.01 -20.75 -22.33
CA PHE A 155 -7.38 -19.51 -21.67
C PHE A 155 -8.82 -19.60 -21.16
N TYR A 156 -9.00 -19.13 -19.92
CA TYR A 156 -10.30 -18.99 -19.28
C TYR A 156 -10.48 -17.53 -18.90
N TRP A 157 -11.69 -17.01 -18.99
CA TRP A 157 -11.97 -15.61 -18.74
C TRP A 157 -13.25 -15.44 -17.93
N ALA A 158 -13.33 -14.32 -17.25
CA ALA A 158 -14.51 -13.80 -16.58
C ALA A 158 -14.46 -12.27 -16.64
N THR A 159 -15.59 -11.65 -16.86
CA THR A 159 -15.70 -10.19 -16.90
C THR A 159 -16.17 -9.67 -15.55
N PRO A 160 -15.40 -8.86 -14.83
CA PRO A 160 -15.82 -8.31 -13.55
C PRO A 160 -16.94 -7.27 -13.73
N VAL A 161 -17.92 -7.35 -12.85
CA VAL A 161 -19.04 -6.41 -12.74
C VAL A 161 -18.97 -5.77 -11.36
N VAL A 162 -18.75 -4.47 -11.31
CA VAL A 162 -18.57 -3.72 -10.07
C VAL A 162 -19.80 -2.86 -9.83
N ASN A 163 -20.53 -3.11 -8.75
CA ASN A 163 -21.79 -2.43 -8.44
C ASN A 163 -22.76 -2.41 -9.65
N GLY A 164 -22.88 -3.54 -10.36
CA GLY A 164 -23.73 -3.68 -11.54
C GLY A 164 -23.19 -3.06 -12.84
N LYS A 165 -21.98 -2.47 -12.83
CA LYS A 165 -21.33 -1.86 -14.01
C LYS A 165 -20.14 -2.70 -14.47
N THR A 166 -19.96 -2.77 -15.78
CA THR A 166 -18.77 -3.34 -16.41
C THR A 166 -17.81 -2.22 -16.81
N TYR A 167 -16.55 -2.36 -16.46
CA TYR A 167 -15.48 -1.43 -16.80
C TYR A 167 -14.47 -2.11 -17.72
N LYS A 168 -13.89 -1.35 -18.65
CA LYS A 168 -12.71 -1.79 -19.41
C LYS A 168 -11.48 -1.67 -18.53
N ASN A 169 -10.45 -2.45 -18.80
CA ASN A 169 -9.17 -2.32 -18.09
C ASN A 169 -8.62 -0.88 -18.22
N GLY A 170 -8.32 -0.27 -17.10
CA GLY A 170 -7.88 1.13 -17.02
C GLY A 170 -8.98 2.19 -17.05
N GLU A 171 -10.25 1.81 -17.26
CA GLU A 171 -11.39 2.72 -17.21
C GLU A 171 -11.79 2.99 -15.75
N GLY A 172 -12.15 4.26 -15.43
CA GLY A 172 -12.60 4.67 -14.10
C GLY A 172 -11.48 4.83 -13.06
N LYS A 173 -10.22 4.87 -13.46
CA LYS A 173 -9.14 5.36 -12.60
C LYS A 173 -9.29 6.87 -12.48
N GLU A 174 -9.56 7.36 -11.27
CA GLU A 174 -9.36 8.77 -10.96
C GLU A 174 -7.90 9.12 -11.19
N LYS A 175 -7.67 10.23 -11.92
CA LYS A 175 -6.33 10.74 -12.20
C LYS A 175 -5.76 11.45 -10.99
#